data_479bd2c160f8be664485f08064340d24
#
_entry.id   479bd2c160f8be664485f08064340d24
#
_cell.length_a   1.000
_cell.length_b   1.000
_cell.length_c   1.000
_cell.angle_alpha   90.00
_cell.angle_beta   90.00
_cell.angle_gamma   90.00
#
_symmetry.space_group_name_H-M   'P 1'
#
loop_
_entity.id
_entity.type
_entity.pdbx_description
1 polymer ?
#
loop_
_entity_poly.entity_id
_entity_poly.type
_entity_poly.pdbx_seq_one_letter_code
_entity_poly.pdbx_strand_id
1 'polypeptide(L)'
;MKKDRNVTVDFDDVNSAEIFRNIGYQIIDVLAEELTKAKENIGSPVFNWQTPQEQLKFWQDDFKGDKIENPLLLFRNIIKSSINMNMRGNVGHQIAAPHPITTLTSALIAHLNNGMGVYEVGMAGNAMEKIVIDDLSRIFGLPDDASGFVTSGGSLGNLTAILTAKIKYLRENPGVKMDQLVGILSEEAHYSIDRTASVLGLKKENIFKVPVDADFRIRTDLLEDFYQLAERENKKIFCIIGCSCSTSTGSFDDLAAIADFAHKYKIWFHVDAAHGGPSVFSTKYRHLLNGIQYANSIIMDFHKMMGVPSLSTAVIFRHSWYSNLTFSQDAKYLWQDQKSEEWYNSGKRTFECTKPMSIVHIYTILRMYGYDIFKEQIELLYGLAKDFAEGLNKRSDFEVLIEPQSNIVCFRFINAKGDLNILNSKIQQEIVRDGRFYIVGTTASGHYYLRVSLMNTRTTEADLQELLGLIIEKANEIMQNEFDIFYINHS
;
A
#
# COMPACT_ATOMS: atom_id res chain seq x y z
N MET A 1 46.05 1.87 23.60
CA MET A 1 46.11 3.34 23.69
C MET A 1 44.75 3.88 23.25
N LYS A 2 43.94 4.34 24.23
CA LYS A 2 42.69 5.07 23.88
C LYS A 2 43.12 6.44 23.38
N LYS A 3 42.87 6.75 22.11
CA LYS A 3 42.94 8.13 21.61
C LYS A 3 41.80 8.89 22.24
N ASP A 4 42.12 9.83 23.14
CA ASP A 4 41.16 10.86 23.61
C ASP A 4 40.72 11.66 22.38
N ARG A 5 39.49 11.37 21.91
CA ARG A 5 38.82 12.14 20.85
C ARG A 5 38.05 13.27 21.56
N ASN A 6 38.74 14.32 21.95
CA ASN A 6 38.09 15.62 22.15
C ASN A 6 37.82 16.25 20.78
N VAL A 7 36.92 15.67 20.02
CA VAL A 7 36.40 16.32 18.83
C VAL A 7 35.22 17.19 19.31
N THR A 8 35.49 18.46 19.50
CA THR A 8 34.44 19.47 19.67
C THR A 8 33.65 19.50 18.35
N VAL A 9 32.33 19.22 18.43
CA VAL A 9 31.42 19.40 17.32
C VAL A 9 31.23 20.90 17.15
N ASP A 10 31.57 21.45 16.00
CA ASP A 10 31.25 22.82 15.66
C ASP A 10 29.80 22.89 15.17
N PHE A 11 28.93 23.52 15.92
CA PHE A 11 27.53 23.66 15.57
C PHE A 11 27.30 24.69 14.44
N ASP A 12 28.23 25.61 14.18
CA ASP A 12 28.15 26.51 13.05
C ASP A 12 28.39 25.75 11.74
N ASP A 13 29.32 24.79 11.72
CA ASP A 13 29.48 23.89 10.57
C ASP A 13 28.27 22.98 10.38
N VAL A 14 27.71 22.40 11.43
CA VAL A 14 26.51 21.55 11.37
C VAL A 14 25.32 22.31 10.79
N ASN A 15 25.20 23.61 11.08
CA ASN A 15 24.11 24.46 10.61
C ASN A 15 24.46 25.31 9.39
N SER A 16 25.59 25.04 8.73
CA SER A 16 26.07 25.84 7.60
C SER A 16 25.18 25.72 6.37
N ALA A 17 24.60 26.82 5.93
CA ALA A 17 23.82 26.91 4.70
C ALA A 17 24.67 26.60 3.46
N GLU A 18 25.98 26.87 3.48
CA GLU A 18 26.89 26.58 2.40
C GLU A 18 27.17 25.08 2.28
N ILE A 19 27.48 24.41 3.40
CA ILE A 19 27.67 22.95 3.45
C ILE A 19 26.39 22.25 3.00
N PHE A 20 25.24 22.66 3.53
CA PHE A 20 23.93 22.13 3.12
C PHE A 20 23.69 22.27 1.62
N ARG A 21 23.98 23.45 1.04
CA ARG A 21 23.83 23.68 -0.41
C ARG A 21 24.74 22.80 -1.23
N ASN A 22 26.01 22.69 -0.85
CA ASN A 22 27.01 21.96 -1.61
C ASN A 22 26.71 20.44 -1.61
N ILE A 23 26.35 19.87 -0.47
CA ILE A 23 25.93 18.46 -0.36
C ILE A 23 24.59 18.25 -1.07
N GLY A 24 23.66 19.22 -0.93
CA GLY A 24 22.34 19.19 -1.57
C GLY A 24 22.43 19.10 -3.09
N TYR A 25 23.28 19.87 -3.73
CA TYR A 25 23.50 19.76 -5.18
C TYR A 25 24.05 18.38 -5.56
N GLN A 26 25.04 17.88 -4.85
CA GLN A 26 25.62 16.56 -5.14
C GLN A 26 24.60 15.44 -5.03
N ILE A 27 23.71 15.44 -4.01
CA ILE A 27 22.68 14.39 -3.88
C ILE A 27 21.59 14.53 -4.94
N ILE A 28 21.22 15.74 -5.34
CA ILE A 28 20.26 15.96 -6.42
C ILE A 28 20.81 15.42 -7.74
N ASP A 29 22.09 15.67 -8.05
CA ASP A 29 22.75 15.13 -9.24
C ASP A 29 22.76 13.59 -9.23
N VAL A 30 23.10 12.98 -8.10
CA VAL A 30 23.06 11.50 -7.95
C VAL A 30 21.65 10.95 -8.19
N LEU A 31 20.63 11.58 -7.63
CA LEU A 31 19.24 11.13 -7.81
C LEU A 31 18.77 11.32 -9.25
N ALA A 32 19.18 12.40 -9.92
CA ALA A 32 18.90 12.62 -11.33
C ALA A 32 19.59 11.59 -12.23
N GLU A 33 20.85 11.20 -11.92
CA GLU A 33 21.54 10.09 -12.58
C GLU A 33 20.75 8.78 -12.47
N GLU A 34 20.24 8.45 -11.27
CA GLU A 34 19.45 7.23 -11.04
C GLU A 34 18.12 7.25 -11.83
N LEU A 35 17.45 8.40 -11.90
CA LEU A 35 16.24 8.57 -12.73
C LEU A 35 16.55 8.39 -14.23
N THR A 36 17.69 8.88 -14.70
CA THR A 36 18.15 8.72 -16.09
C THR A 36 18.44 7.26 -16.40
N LYS A 37 19.18 6.55 -15.54
CA LYS A 37 19.44 5.11 -15.68
C LYS A 37 18.13 4.30 -15.78
N ALA A 38 17.19 4.60 -14.90
CA ALA A 38 15.89 3.93 -14.90
C ALA A 38 15.07 4.21 -16.19
N LYS A 39 15.18 5.42 -16.75
CA LYS A 39 14.52 5.79 -18.02
C LYS A 39 15.13 5.05 -19.21
N GLU A 40 16.45 5.01 -19.28
CA GLU A 40 17.19 4.43 -20.40
C GLU A 40 17.24 2.91 -20.35
N ASN A 41 16.88 2.32 -19.21
CA ASN A 41 16.92 0.86 -18.95
C ASN A 41 18.29 0.22 -19.32
N ILE A 42 19.36 0.98 -19.08
CA ILE A 42 20.72 0.52 -19.43
C ILE A 42 21.16 -0.53 -18.41
N GLY A 43 20.93 -1.81 -18.69
CA GLY A 43 21.66 -2.96 -18.12
C GLY A 43 21.80 -3.04 -16.59
N SER A 44 21.07 -2.21 -15.86
CA SER A 44 21.13 -2.18 -14.40
C SER A 44 20.05 -3.08 -13.81
N PRO A 45 20.40 -3.95 -12.89
CA PRO A 45 19.41 -4.74 -12.16
C PRO A 45 18.49 -3.82 -11.36
N VAL A 46 17.28 -4.30 -11.06
CA VAL A 46 16.33 -3.61 -10.16
C VAL A 46 16.96 -3.43 -8.78
N PHE A 47 17.76 -4.42 -8.38
CA PHE A 47 18.54 -4.41 -7.15
C PHE A 47 19.69 -5.43 -7.19
N ASN A 48 20.70 -5.19 -6.37
CA ASN A 48 21.79 -6.16 -6.15
C ASN A 48 21.40 -7.04 -4.96
N TRP A 49 20.85 -8.22 -5.25
CA TRP A 49 20.39 -9.11 -4.19
C TRP A 49 21.55 -9.56 -3.30
N GLN A 50 21.37 -9.48 -2.00
CA GLN A 50 22.28 -9.96 -0.97
C GLN A 50 21.47 -10.64 0.14
N THR A 51 22.09 -11.59 0.83
CA THR A 51 21.46 -12.20 2.00
C THR A 51 21.32 -11.20 3.14
N PRO A 52 20.34 -11.39 4.05
CA PRO A 52 20.20 -10.53 5.22
C PRO A 52 21.48 -10.42 6.06
N GLN A 53 22.27 -11.51 6.14
CA GLN A 53 23.52 -11.56 6.89
C GLN A 53 24.62 -10.73 6.24
N GLU A 54 24.73 -10.77 4.91
CA GLU A 54 25.69 -9.94 4.16
C GLU A 54 25.36 -8.46 4.30
N GLN A 55 24.07 -8.09 4.17
CA GLN A 55 23.61 -6.72 4.38
C GLN A 55 23.89 -6.24 5.81
N LEU A 56 23.56 -7.05 6.82
CA LEU A 56 23.80 -6.69 8.21
C LEU A 56 25.30 -6.47 8.47
N LYS A 57 26.14 -7.38 7.96
CA LYS A 57 27.59 -7.27 8.11
C LYS A 57 28.13 -5.99 7.46
N PHE A 58 27.71 -5.72 6.21
CA PHE A 58 28.15 -4.52 5.48
C PHE A 58 27.88 -3.24 6.28
N TRP A 59 26.63 -3.08 6.78
CA TRP A 59 26.25 -1.89 7.54
C TRP A 59 26.84 -1.84 8.94
N GLN A 60 27.15 -3.00 9.57
CA GLN A 60 27.90 -3.03 10.83
C GLN A 60 29.35 -2.57 10.66
N ASP A 61 29.98 -2.94 9.56
CA ASP A 61 31.36 -2.56 9.27
C ASP A 61 31.41 -1.06 8.90
N ASP A 62 30.47 -0.55 8.09
CA ASP A 62 30.32 0.88 7.80
C ASP A 62 30.11 1.72 9.07
N PHE A 63 29.20 1.30 9.96
CA PHE A 63 28.90 2.02 11.23
C PHE A 63 30.10 2.10 12.19
N LYS A 64 31.00 1.12 12.14
CA LYS A 64 32.24 1.10 12.95
C LYS A 64 33.40 1.89 12.33
N GLY A 65 33.22 2.33 11.09
CA GLY A 65 34.21 3.11 10.37
C GLY A 65 34.52 4.47 11.00
N ASP A 66 35.49 5.16 10.45
CA ASP A 66 35.80 6.53 10.86
C ASP A 66 34.66 7.50 10.47
N LYS A 67 34.61 8.66 11.15
CA LYS A 67 33.68 9.74 10.78
C LYS A 67 33.92 10.18 9.34
N ILE A 68 32.84 10.39 8.61
CA ILE A 68 32.86 10.88 7.23
C ILE A 68 32.64 12.39 7.19
N GLU A 69 33.41 13.08 6.36
CA GLU A 69 33.23 14.53 6.13
C GLU A 69 32.16 14.80 5.08
N ASN A 70 32.12 13.98 4.03
CA ASN A 70 31.13 14.08 2.97
C ASN A 70 30.28 12.79 2.90
N PRO A 71 28.95 12.87 3.07
CA PRO A 71 28.08 11.70 3.09
C PRO A 71 27.80 11.12 1.69
N LEU A 72 28.35 11.66 0.61
CA LEU A 72 28.01 11.25 -0.76
C LEU A 72 28.29 9.77 -1.02
N LEU A 73 29.42 9.24 -0.51
CA LEU A 73 29.74 7.81 -0.63
C LEU A 73 28.74 6.95 0.13
N LEU A 74 28.37 7.36 1.34
CA LEU A 74 27.32 6.70 2.13
C LEU A 74 26.00 6.68 1.36
N PHE A 75 25.57 7.80 0.76
CA PHE A 75 24.35 7.88 -0.02
C PHE A 75 24.38 6.97 -1.25
N ARG A 76 25.51 6.91 -1.96
CA ARG A 76 25.68 5.97 -3.08
C ARG A 76 25.63 4.50 -2.62
N ASN A 77 26.19 4.18 -1.45
CA ASN A 77 26.10 2.84 -0.87
C ASN A 77 24.67 2.47 -0.47
N ILE A 78 23.90 3.41 0.09
CA ILE A 78 22.47 3.22 0.41
C ILE A 78 21.68 2.92 -0.89
N ILE A 79 21.88 3.71 -1.94
CA ILE A 79 21.22 3.49 -3.24
C ILE A 79 21.56 2.10 -3.79
N LYS A 80 22.86 1.74 -3.80
CA LYS A 80 23.32 0.44 -4.31
C LYS A 80 22.77 -0.75 -3.52
N SER A 81 22.54 -0.57 -2.22
CA SER A 81 22.01 -1.61 -1.32
C SER A 81 20.47 -1.59 -1.24
N SER A 82 19.79 -0.77 -2.03
CA SER A 82 18.34 -0.62 -2.04
C SER A 82 17.77 -1.08 -3.37
N ILE A 83 16.47 -1.43 -3.34
CA ILE A 83 15.71 -1.64 -4.58
C ILE A 83 15.41 -0.28 -5.24
N ASN A 84 15.69 -0.16 -6.54
CA ASN A 84 15.32 1.03 -7.29
C ASN A 84 13.90 0.88 -7.86
N MET A 85 12.92 1.49 -7.19
CA MET A 85 11.52 1.45 -7.59
C MET A 85 11.25 2.04 -8.98
N ASN A 86 12.16 2.87 -9.50
CA ASN A 86 12.00 3.49 -10.82
C ASN A 86 12.38 2.55 -11.97
N MET A 87 13.08 1.43 -11.71
CA MET A 87 13.45 0.46 -12.73
C MET A 87 12.23 -0.27 -13.30
N ARG A 88 12.20 -0.51 -14.61
CA ARG A 88 11.06 -1.11 -15.33
C ARG A 88 10.77 -2.55 -14.91
N GLY A 89 11.80 -3.29 -14.49
CA GLY A 89 11.68 -4.67 -13.98
C GLY A 89 11.15 -4.76 -12.56
N ASN A 90 10.87 -3.63 -11.88
CA ASN A 90 10.21 -3.64 -10.58
C ASN A 90 8.69 -3.80 -10.76
N VAL A 91 8.22 -5.04 -10.73
CA VAL A 91 6.81 -5.41 -10.91
C VAL A 91 6.28 -6.28 -9.75
N GLY A 92 6.91 -6.22 -8.58
CA GLY A 92 6.60 -7.09 -7.45
C GLY A 92 5.45 -6.59 -6.57
N HIS A 93 5.75 -5.75 -5.59
CA HIS A 93 4.79 -5.27 -4.61
C HIS A 93 3.96 -4.08 -5.10
N GLN A 94 2.87 -3.80 -4.39
CA GLN A 94 1.97 -2.66 -4.61
C GLN A 94 2.58 -1.35 -4.10
N ILE A 95 3.84 -1.07 -4.45
CA ILE A 95 4.57 0.15 -4.12
C ILE A 95 4.99 0.80 -5.43
N ALA A 96 4.47 2.01 -5.70
CA ALA A 96 4.80 2.74 -6.92
C ALA A 96 6.20 3.37 -6.87
N ALA A 97 6.77 3.57 -8.05
CA ALA A 97 7.83 4.55 -8.23
C ALA A 97 7.26 5.93 -7.87
N PRO A 98 7.83 6.66 -6.90
CA PRO A 98 7.31 7.96 -6.54
C PRO A 98 7.54 8.99 -7.65
N HIS A 99 6.58 9.90 -7.85
CA HIS A 99 6.79 11.02 -8.77
C HIS A 99 7.99 11.85 -8.32
N PRO A 100 8.97 12.18 -9.20
CA PRO A 100 10.23 12.83 -8.81
C PRO A 100 10.05 14.13 -8.00
N ILE A 101 9.00 14.91 -8.29
CA ILE A 101 8.68 16.12 -7.53
C ILE A 101 8.46 15.84 -6.04
N THR A 102 8.01 14.64 -5.69
CA THR A 102 7.75 14.28 -4.29
C THR A 102 9.03 14.11 -3.46
N THR A 103 10.16 13.85 -4.11
CA THR A 103 11.47 13.88 -3.44
C THR A 103 11.79 15.29 -2.96
N LEU A 104 11.52 16.31 -3.78
CA LEU A 104 11.74 17.71 -3.40
C LEU A 104 10.75 18.15 -2.32
N THR A 105 9.50 17.73 -2.39
CA THR A 105 8.53 18.00 -1.31
C THR A 105 8.90 17.27 -0.02
N SER A 106 9.52 16.07 -0.09
CA SER A 106 10.06 15.39 1.10
C SER A 106 11.16 16.20 1.77
N ALA A 107 12.07 16.78 0.98
CA ALA A 107 13.11 17.67 1.49
C ALA A 107 12.53 18.92 2.16
N LEU A 108 11.48 19.53 1.55
CA LEU A 108 10.77 20.66 2.14
C LEU A 108 10.08 20.27 3.47
N ILE A 109 9.37 19.16 3.51
CA ILE A 109 8.69 18.66 4.72
C ILE A 109 9.69 18.41 5.85
N ALA A 110 10.82 17.78 5.53
CA ALA A 110 11.88 17.48 6.49
C ALA A 110 12.54 18.76 7.01
N HIS A 111 12.80 19.75 6.13
CA HIS A 111 13.37 21.03 6.52
C HIS A 111 12.48 21.84 7.46
N LEU A 112 11.18 21.91 7.15
CA LEU A 112 10.21 22.61 7.99
C LEU A 112 9.94 21.88 9.30
N ASN A 113 9.97 20.54 9.28
CA ASN A 113 9.70 19.66 10.40
C ASN A 113 8.43 20.00 11.20
N ASN A 114 7.40 20.49 10.51
CA ASN A 114 6.15 20.91 11.12
C ASN A 114 5.26 19.70 11.40
N GLY A 115 4.85 19.55 12.65
CA GLY A 115 3.87 18.54 13.07
C GLY A 115 2.45 19.06 12.94
N MET A 116 1.53 18.24 12.43
CA MET A 116 0.14 18.64 12.20
C MET A 116 -0.77 18.49 13.42
N GLY A 117 -0.25 18.09 14.60
CA GLY A 117 -1.06 17.83 15.78
C GLY A 117 -1.92 19.00 16.23
N VAL A 118 -1.32 20.19 16.29
CA VAL A 118 -1.95 21.47 16.66
C VAL A 118 -1.83 22.47 15.51
N TYR A 119 -2.81 23.39 15.44
CA TYR A 119 -2.93 24.34 14.34
C TYR A 119 -1.68 25.20 14.14
N GLU A 120 -1.14 25.77 15.24
CA GLU A 120 -0.04 26.74 15.19
C GLU A 120 1.23 26.16 14.55
N VAL A 121 1.46 24.86 14.71
CA VAL A 121 2.60 24.16 14.11
C VAL A 121 2.26 23.62 12.71
N GLY A 122 1.02 23.20 12.48
CA GLY A 122 0.59 22.54 11.26
C GLY A 122 -0.27 23.36 10.30
N MET A 123 -0.27 24.71 10.38
CA MET A 123 -1.21 25.59 9.66
C MET A 123 -1.44 25.21 8.20
N ALA A 124 -0.38 25.20 7.40
CA ALA A 124 -0.46 24.89 5.97
C ALA A 124 -0.88 23.44 5.72
N GLY A 125 -0.28 22.48 6.45
CA GLY A 125 -0.56 21.06 6.31
C GLY A 125 -2.02 20.73 6.61
N ASN A 126 -2.57 21.23 7.72
CA ASN A 126 -3.97 20.99 8.09
C ASN A 126 -4.95 21.57 7.06
N ALA A 127 -4.69 22.77 6.54
CA ALA A 127 -5.53 23.39 5.51
C ALA A 127 -5.48 22.60 4.19
N MET A 128 -4.29 22.20 3.73
CA MET A 128 -4.11 21.38 2.52
C MET A 128 -4.80 20.00 2.69
N GLU A 129 -4.67 19.37 3.86
CA GLU A 129 -5.32 18.10 4.15
C GLU A 129 -6.84 18.23 4.06
N LYS A 130 -7.41 19.23 4.68
CA LYS A 130 -8.86 19.50 4.61
C LYS A 130 -9.33 19.63 3.15
N ILE A 131 -8.64 20.45 2.34
CA ILE A 131 -8.98 20.68 0.94
C ILE A 131 -8.95 19.38 0.13
N VAL A 132 -7.88 18.60 0.25
CA VAL A 132 -7.73 17.35 -0.51
C VAL A 132 -8.75 16.31 -0.07
N ILE A 133 -8.99 16.16 1.22
CA ILE A 133 -9.96 15.18 1.74
C ILE A 133 -11.40 15.55 1.34
N ASP A 134 -11.77 16.83 1.41
CA ASP A 134 -13.11 17.28 0.99
C ASP A 134 -13.31 17.05 -0.51
N ASP A 135 -12.29 17.30 -1.31
CA ASP A 135 -12.35 17.07 -2.75
C ASP A 135 -12.49 15.58 -3.08
N LEU A 136 -11.69 14.73 -2.45
CA LEU A 136 -11.80 13.27 -2.58
C LEU A 136 -13.18 12.76 -2.11
N SER A 137 -13.72 13.31 -1.03
CA SER A 137 -15.05 12.94 -0.53
C SER A 137 -16.12 13.19 -1.59
N ARG A 138 -16.07 14.35 -2.27
CA ARG A 138 -16.97 14.68 -3.38
C ARG A 138 -16.77 13.76 -4.59
N ILE A 139 -15.51 13.44 -4.92
CA ILE A 139 -15.17 12.53 -6.04
C ILE A 139 -15.71 11.12 -5.80
N PHE A 140 -15.66 10.62 -4.54
CA PHE A 140 -16.30 9.36 -4.15
C PHE A 140 -17.82 9.42 -4.04
N GLY A 141 -18.43 10.59 -4.16
CA GLY A 141 -19.89 10.78 -4.09
C GLY A 141 -20.44 10.71 -2.65
N LEU A 142 -19.61 11.05 -1.66
CA LEU A 142 -20.06 11.15 -0.27
C LEU A 142 -20.83 12.46 -0.03
N PRO A 143 -21.64 12.57 1.04
CA PRO A 143 -22.34 13.80 1.40
C PRO A 143 -21.38 14.98 1.68
N ASP A 144 -21.91 16.21 1.60
CA ASP A 144 -21.14 17.45 1.78
C ASP A 144 -20.52 17.58 3.18
N ASP A 145 -21.10 16.93 4.19
CA ASP A 145 -20.57 16.88 5.56
C ASP A 145 -19.56 15.76 5.78
N ALA A 146 -19.15 15.03 4.73
CA ALA A 146 -18.08 14.05 4.82
C ALA A 146 -16.75 14.73 5.21
N SER A 147 -15.93 14.03 5.95
CA SER A 147 -14.64 14.52 6.43
C SER A 147 -13.67 13.37 6.64
N GLY A 148 -12.40 13.71 6.84
CA GLY A 148 -11.38 12.72 7.10
C GLY A 148 -10.03 13.37 7.36
N PHE A 149 -9.00 12.57 7.24
CA PHE A 149 -7.61 12.99 7.45
C PHE A 149 -6.66 11.99 6.80
N VAL A 150 -5.38 12.33 6.76
CA VAL A 150 -4.31 11.44 6.31
C VAL A 150 -3.63 10.78 7.51
N THR A 151 -3.29 9.49 7.41
CA THR A 151 -2.56 8.73 8.43
C THR A 151 -1.41 7.93 7.82
N SER A 152 -0.61 7.28 8.65
CA SER A 152 0.59 6.54 8.27
C SER A 152 0.28 5.09 7.85
N GLY A 153 -0.35 4.94 6.69
CA GLY A 153 -0.55 3.65 6.02
C GLY A 153 -1.93 3.03 6.22
N GLY A 154 -2.33 2.18 5.25
CA GLY A 154 -3.65 1.55 5.19
C GLY A 154 -3.99 0.70 6.42
N SER A 155 -3.01 0.06 7.05
CA SER A 155 -3.24 -0.71 8.29
C SER A 155 -3.77 0.16 9.43
N LEU A 156 -3.21 1.37 9.61
CA LEU A 156 -3.70 2.31 10.62
C LEU A 156 -5.01 2.95 10.18
N GLY A 157 -5.19 3.16 8.89
CA GLY A 157 -6.46 3.61 8.31
C GLY A 157 -7.60 2.62 8.60
N ASN A 158 -7.38 1.34 8.32
CA ASN A 158 -8.32 0.25 8.64
C ASN A 158 -8.61 0.18 10.14
N LEU A 159 -7.56 0.23 10.98
CA LEU A 159 -7.72 0.23 12.43
C LEU A 159 -8.62 1.39 12.89
N THR A 160 -8.37 2.59 12.40
CA THR A 160 -9.12 3.78 12.77
C THR A 160 -10.59 3.66 12.34
N ALA A 161 -10.86 3.25 11.11
CA ALA A 161 -12.21 3.12 10.57
C ALA A 161 -13.02 2.05 11.32
N ILE A 162 -12.44 0.88 11.55
CA ILE A 162 -13.12 -0.24 12.24
C ILE A 162 -13.30 0.05 13.73
N LEU A 163 -12.33 0.71 14.39
CA LEU A 163 -12.47 1.16 15.77
C LEU A 163 -13.60 2.19 15.89
N THR A 164 -13.70 3.12 14.93
CA THR A 164 -14.81 4.09 14.87
C THR A 164 -16.16 3.38 14.75
N ALA A 165 -16.27 2.40 13.85
CA ALA A 165 -17.47 1.58 13.69
C ALA A 165 -17.86 0.89 15.01
N LYS A 166 -16.89 0.27 15.69
CA LYS A 166 -17.09 -0.39 16.98
C LYS A 166 -17.59 0.56 18.06
N ILE A 167 -16.93 1.71 18.20
CA ILE A 167 -17.30 2.70 19.23
C ILE A 167 -18.72 3.24 18.97
N LYS A 168 -19.01 3.59 17.72
CA LYS A 168 -20.35 4.03 17.32
C LYS A 168 -21.40 2.97 17.67
N TYR A 169 -21.15 1.72 17.25
CA TYR A 169 -22.11 0.64 17.48
C TYR A 169 -22.39 0.43 18.97
N LEU A 170 -21.36 0.40 19.83
CA LEU A 170 -21.51 0.21 21.27
C LEU A 170 -22.20 1.39 21.96
N ARG A 171 -21.98 2.63 21.49
CA ARG A 171 -22.67 3.81 22.01
C ARG A 171 -24.18 3.78 21.71
N GLU A 172 -24.55 3.28 20.53
CA GLU A 172 -25.94 3.15 20.10
C GLU A 172 -26.64 1.91 20.69
N ASN A 173 -25.87 0.93 21.16
CA ASN A 173 -26.35 -0.34 21.70
C ASN A 173 -25.70 -0.65 23.07
N PRO A 174 -26.00 0.11 24.13
CA PRO A 174 -25.26 0.04 25.41
C PRO A 174 -25.39 -1.31 26.15
N GLY A 175 -26.32 -2.17 25.74
CA GLY A 175 -26.49 -3.51 26.32
C GLY A 175 -25.64 -4.60 25.67
N VAL A 176 -24.97 -4.31 24.54
CA VAL A 176 -24.17 -5.27 23.79
C VAL A 176 -22.78 -5.40 24.42
N LYS A 177 -22.35 -6.66 24.61
CA LYS A 177 -21.02 -6.97 25.15
C LYS A 177 -20.00 -7.13 24.02
N MET A 178 -18.72 -6.92 24.33
CA MET A 178 -17.59 -7.04 23.37
C MET A 178 -17.50 -8.43 22.72
N ASP A 179 -17.79 -9.49 23.46
CA ASP A 179 -17.75 -10.87 22.98
C ASP A 179 -18.91 -11.23 22.02
N GLN A 180 -19.90 -10.39 21.94
CA GLN A 180 -21.01 -10.52 20.98
C GLN A 180 -20.74 -9.83 19.64
N LEU A 181 -19.73 -8.92 19.57
CA LEU A 181 -19.43 -8.19 18.35
C LEU A 181 -18.79 -9.06 17.29
N VAL A 182 -19.28 -8.92 16.04
CA VAL A 182 -18.77 -9.63 14.86
C VAL A 182 -18.48 -8.64 13.73
N GLY A 183 -17.34 -8.84 13.04
CA GLY A 183 -17.06 -8.22 11.75
C GLY A 183 -17.20 -9.22 10.61
N ILE A 184 -17.76 -8.79 9.47
CA ILE A 184 -17.84 -9.58 8.23
C ILE A 184 -16.83 -9.05 7.23
N LEU A 185 -16.07 -9.94 6.57
CA LEU A 185 -15.11 -9.63 5.52
C LEU A 185 -14.90 -10.81 4.57
N SER A 186 -14.35 -10.55 3.40
CA SER A 186 -13.88 -11.59 2.49
C SER A 186 -12.73 -12.40 3.09
N GLU A 187 -12.62 -13.69 2.78
CA GLU A 187 -11.43 -14.48 3.09
C GLU A 187 -10.15 -13.94 2.41
N GLU A 188 -10.30 -13.18 1.32
CA GLU A 188 -9.22 -12.47 0.60
C GLU A 188 -8.94 -11.06 1.15
N ALA A 189 -9.61 -10.63 2.23
CA ALA A 189 -9.34 -9.33 2.84
C ALA A 189 -7.89 -9.24 3.33
N HIS A 190 -7.32 -8.04 3.23
CA HIS A 190 -5.94 -7.80 3.63
C HIS A 190 -5.72 -8.15 5.10
N TYR A 191 -4.58 -8.79 5.42
CA TYR A 191 -4.24 -9.26 6.78
C TYR A 191 -4.28 -8.16 7.85
N SER A 192 -4.24 -6.87 7.46
CA SER A 192 -4.39 -5.74 8.39
C SER A 192 -5.73 -5.74 9.12
N ILE A 193 -6.78 -6.35 8.52
CA ILE A 193 -8.09 -6.46 9.14
C ILE A 193 -8.05 -7.47 10.29
N ASP A 194 -7.42 -8.65 10.10
CA ASP A 194 -7.22 -9.63 11.17
C ASP A 194 -6.37 -9.04 12.31
N ARG A 195 -5.32 -8.28 11.97
CA ARG A 195 -4.51 -7.55 12.94
C ARG A 195 -5.31 -6.49 13.70
N THR A 196 -6.13 -5.72 12.98
CA THR A 196 -7.06 -4.76 13.58
C THR A 196 -8.00 -5.45 14.56
N ALA A 197 -8.61 -6.54 14.17
CA ALA A 197 -9.51 -7.31 15.03
C ALA A 197 -8.82 -7.76 16.32
N SER A 198 -7.59 -8.26 16.20
CA SER A 198 -6.76 -8.64 17.36
C SER A 198 -6.48 -7.45 18.29
N VAL A 199 -6.09 -6.29 17.75
CA VAL A 199 -5.85 -5.05 18.52
C VAL A 199 -7.13 -4.58 19.22
N LEU A 200 -8.28 -4.74 18.57
CA LEU A 200 -9.60 -4.37 19.14
C LEU A 200 -10.13 -5.37 20.17
N GLY A 201 -9.42 -6.46 20.43
CA GLY A 201 -9.84 -7.52 21.36
C GLY A 201 -10.97 -8.40 20.85
N LEU A 202 -11.19 -8.42 19.53
CA LEU A 202 -12.13 -9.34 18.90
C LEU A 202 -11.50 -10.74 18.84
N LYS A 203 -12.26 -11.75 19.22
CA LYS A 203 -11.81 -13.15 19.11
C LYS A 203 -11.85 -13.59 17.64
N LYS A 204 -11.05 -14.59 17.29
CA LYS A 204 -10.98 -15.12 15.92
C LYS A 204 -12.34 -15.62 15.42
N GLU A 205 -13.11 -16.27 16.26
CA GLU A 205 -14.47 -16.74 15.96
C GLU A 205 -15.49 -15.61 15.74
N ASN A 206 -15.13 -14.37 16.07
CA ASN A 206 -15.95 -13.19 15.85
C ASN A 206 -15.57 -12.44 14.56
N ILE A 207 -14.74 -13.06 13.73
CA ILE A 207 -14.39 -12.60 12.41
C ILE A 207 -15.01 -13.56 11.40
N PHE A 208 -16.11 -13.17 10.79
CA PHE A 208 -16.81 -13.99 9.80
C PHE A 208 -16.18 -13.77 8.42
N LYS A 209 -15.41 -14.76 7.97
CA LYS A 209 -14.79 -14.75 6.66
C LYS A 209 -15.72 -15.40 5.65
N VAL A 210 -16.25 -14.58 4.75
CA VAL A 210 -17.12 -15.02 3.67
C VAL A 210 -16.25 -15.57 2.54
N PRO A 211 -16.54 -16.76 2.01
CA PRO A 211 -15.84 -17.32 0.86
C PRO A 211 -15.92 -16.40 -0.37
N VAL A 212 -15.00 -16.60 -1.31
CA VAL A 212 -14.99 -15.89 -2.59
C VAL A 212 -15.59 -16.71 -3.73
N ASP A 213 -15.97 -15.99 -4.80
CA ASP A 213 -16.38 -16.59 -6.08
C ASP A 213 -15.15 -16.98 -6.94
N ALA A 214 -15.41 -17.40 -8.19
CA ALA A 214 -14.38 -17.80 -9.14
C ALA A 214 -13.45 -16.63 -9.55
N ASP A 215 -13.89 -15.39 -9.36
CA ASP A 215 -13.12 -14.16 -9.62
C ASP A 215 -12.48 -13.59 -8.36
N PHE A 216 -12.45 -14.36 -7.26
CA PHE A 216 -11.89 -13.96 -5.96
C PHE A 216 -12.58 -12.73 -5.34
N ARG A 217 -13.87 -12.53 -5.61
CA ARG A 217 -14.71 -11.51 -4.99
C ARG A 217 -15.53 -12.13 -3.86
N ILE A 218 -15.83 -11.36 -2.83
CA ILE A 218 -16.71 -11.82 -1.75
C ILE A 218 -18.05 -12.33 -2.30
N ARG A 219 -18.48 -13.50 -1.87
CA ARG A 219 -19.78 -14.07 -2.22
C ARG A 219 -20.92 -13.34 -1.48
N THR A 220 -21.43 -12.29 -2.12
CA THR A 220 -22.50 -11.46 -1.56
C THR A 220 -23.81 -12.21 -1.39
N ASP A 221 -24.03 -13.27 -2.16
CA ASP A 221 -25.18 -14.18 -2.03
C ASP A 221 -25.18 -14.96 -0.71
N LEU A 222 -24.04 -15.11 -0.03
CA LEU A 222 -23.92 -15.75 1.27
C LEU A 222 -24.08 -14.79 2.47
N LEU A 223 -24.13 -13.49 2.27
CA LEU A 223 -24.17 -12.51 3.37
C LEU A 223 -25.37 -12.70 4.28
N GLU A 224 -26.53 -13.07 3.71
CA GLU A 224 -27.74 -13.36 4.48
C GLU A 224 -27.55 -14.56 5.40
N ASP A 225 -26.87 -15.64 4.95
CA ASP A 225 -26.60 -16.81 5.75
C ASP A 225 -25.69 -16.48 6.95
N PHE A 226 -24.68 -15.64 6.74
CA PHE A 226 -23.81 -15.13 7.81
C PHE A 226 -24.56 -14.23 8.80
N TYR A 227 -25.53 -13.43 8.33
CA TYR A 227 -26.40 -12.68 9.22
C TYR A 227 -27.25 -13.61 10.10
N GLN A 228 -27.88 -14.62 9.50
CA GLN A 228 -28.68 -15.60 10.22
C GLN A 228 -27.83 -16.44 11.21
N LEU A 229 -26.57 -16.72 10.86
CA LEU A 229 -25.63 -17.38 11.76
C LEU A 229 -25.36 -16.49 13.00
N ALA A 230 -25.08 -15.21 12.80
CA ALA A 230 -24.87 -14.26 13.90
C ALA A 230 -26.08 -14.17 14.83
N GLU A 231 -27.29 -14.10 14.28
CA GLU A 231 -28.53 -14.07 15.09
C GLU A 231 -28.72 -15.36 15.91
N ARG A 232 -28.46 -16.53 15.31
CA ARG A 232 -28.55 -17.83 16.02
C ARG A 232 -27.55 -17.94 17.17
N GLU A 233 -26.36 -17.36 17.00
CA GLU A 233 -25.30 -17.35 18.02
C GLU A 233 -25.41 -16.17 19.00
N ASN A 234 -26.48 -15.39 18.93
CA ASN A 234 -26.64 -14.16 19.71
C ASN A 234 -25.46 -13.18 19.55
N LYS A 235 -24.90 -13.13 18.33
CA LYS A 235 -23.86 -12.19 17.94
C LYS A 235 -24.46 -10.97 17.27
N LYS A 236 -23.67 -9.88 17.21
CA LYS A 236 -24.09 -8.59 16.67
C LYS A 236 -23.06 -8.12 15.64
N ILE A 237 -23.46 -8.05 14.38
CA ILE A 237 -22.61 -7.60 13.29
C ILE A 237 -22.50 -6.09 13.37
N PHE A 238 -21.32 -5.57 13.72
CA PHE A 238 -21.10 -4.13 13.83
C PHE A 238 -20.52 -3.51 12.56
N CYS A 239 -19.80 -4.28 11.74
CA CYS A 239 -19.27 -3.80 10.46
C CYS A 239 -19.14 -4.93 9.42
N ILE A 240 -19.18 -4.51 8.14
CA ILE A 240 -18.81 -5.30 6.98
C ILE A 240 -17.75 -4.53 6.19
N ILE A 241 -16.72 -5.26 5.70
CA ILE A 241 -15.62 -4.70 4.95
C ILE A 241 -15.69 -5.19 3.49
N GLY A 242 -15.74 -4.26 2.53
CA GLY A 242 -15.58 -4.53 1.11
C GLY A 242 -14.16 -4.17 0.65
N CYS A 243 -13.56 -5.00 -0.21
CA CYS A 243 -12.22 -4.81 -0.75
C CYS A 243 -12.26 -4.19 -2.16
N SER A 244 -11.48 -3.12 -2.35
CA SER A 244 -11.30 -2.46 -3.66
C SER A 244 -9.83 -2.01 -3.85
N CYS A 245 -8.95 -2.91 -4.34
CA CYS A 245 -9.12 -4.32 -4.65
C CYS A 245 -8.34 -5.22 -3.67
N SER A 246 -8.55 -6.54 -3.76
CA SER A 246 -7.79 -7.52 -2.97
C SER A 246 -6.30 -7.45 -3.27
N THR A 247 -5.47 -7.73 -2.25
CA THR A 247 -4.01 -7.70 -2.41
C THR A 247 -3.48 -8.90 -3.20
N SER A 248 -4.11 -10.04 -3.08
CA SER A 248 -3.68 -11.31 -3.68
C SER A 248 -3.88 -11.34 -5.20
N THR A 249 -5.06 -10.96 -5.67
CA THR A 249 -5.50 -11.13 -7.06
C THR A 249 -5.86 -9.84 -7.78
N GLY A 250 -6.06 -8.74 -7.04
CA GLY A 250 -6.50 -7.48 -7.63
C GLY A 250 -7.99 -7.40 -7.96
N SER A 251 -8.79 -8.32 -7.40
CA SER A 251 -10.24 -8.41 -7.61
C SER A 251 -11.00 -7.36 -6.80
N PHE A 252 -12.07 -6.82 -7.37
CA PHE A 252 -12.95 -5.84 -6.72
C PHE A 252 -14.23 -6.52 -6.26
N ASP A 253 -14.57 -6.35 -4.98
CA ASP A 253 -15.85 -6.82 -4.45
C ASP A 253 -17.04 -6.03 -5.05
N ASP A 254 -18.20 -6.66 -5.10
CA ASP A 254 -19.45 -5.96 -5.45
C ASP A 254 -19.90 -5.06 -4.29
N LEU A 255 -19.36 -3.83 -4.30
CA LEU A 255 -19.63 -2.84 -3.25
C LEU A 255 -21.11 -2.42 -3.22
N ALA A 256 -21.84 -2.50 -4.34
CA ALA A 256 -23.25 -2.15 -4.37
C ALA A 256 -24.08 -3.18 -3.60
N ALA A 257 -23.85 -4.47 -3.85
CA ALA A 257 -24.54 -5.54 -3.11
C ALA A 257 -24.18 -5.52 -1.62
N ILE A 258 -22.89 -5.24 -1.27
CA ILE A 258 -22.47 -5.08 0.13
C ILE A 258 -23.18 -3.88 0.76
N ALA A 259 -23.30 -2.76 0.04
CA ALA A 259 -23.98 -1.55 0.53
C ALA A 259 -25.48 -1.81 0.81
N ASP A 260 -26.18 -2.52 -0.09
CA ASP A 260 -27.59 -2.88 0.08
C ASP A 260 -27.78 -3.76 1.33
N PHE A 261 -26.92 -4.75 1.53
CA PHE A 261 -26.91 -5.60 2.72
C PHE A 261 -26.66 -4.77 3.99
N ALA A 262 -25.62 -3.93 3.98
CA ALA A 262 -25.28 -3.09 5.12
C ALA A 262 -26.40 -2.10 5.48
N HIS A 263 -27.04 -1.52 4.48
CA HIS A 263 -28.20 -0.62 4.65
C HIS A 263 -29.39 -1.36 5.26
N LYS A 264 -29.75 -2.54 4.72
CA LYS A 264 -30.85 -3.38 5.19
C LYS A 264 -30.76 -3.68 6.69
N TYR A 265 -29.54 -3.99 7.17
CA TYR A 265 -29.31 -4.40 8.56
C TYR A 265 -28.69 -3.31 9.44
N LYS A 266 -28.52 -2.09 8.91
CA LYS A 266 -27.90 -0.94 9.61
C LYS A 266 -26.50 -1.25 10.14
N ILE A 267 -25.73 -1.98 9.35
CA ILE A 267 -24.35 -2.36 9.64
C ILE A 267 -23.41 -1.28 9.10
N TRP A 268 -22.30 -0.99 9.80
CA TRP A 268 -21.28 -0.09 9.28
C TRP A 268 -20.61 -0.71 8.06
N PHE A 269 -20.63 -0.01 6.94
CA PHE A 269 -19.95 -0.40 5.71
C PHE A 269 -18.62 0.34 5.59
N HIS A 270 -17.52 -0.41 5.66
CA HIS A 270 -16.16 0.09 5.44
C HIS A 270 -15.64 -0.42 4.10
N VAL A 271 -14.97 0.45 3.32
CA VAL A 271 -14.32 0.07 2.07
C VAL A 271 -12.80 0.21 2.23
N ASP A 272 -12.11 -0.92 2.16
CA ASP A 272 -10.66 -0.95 1.99
C ASP A 272 -10.35 -0.74 0.50
N ALA A 273 -10.18 0.52 0.11
CA ALA A 273 -9.81 0.95 -1.22
C ALA A 273 -8.33 1.38 -1.29
N ALA A 274 -7.50 0.83 -0.40
CA ALA A 274 -6.09 1.18 -0.26
C ALA A 274 -5.35 1.14 -1.61
N HIS A 275 -5.64 0.15 -2.45
CA HIS A 275 -4.98 0.00 -3.75
C HIS A 275 -5.85 0.49 -4.91
N GLY A 276 -7.08 0.04 -5.01
CA GLY A 276 -7.94 0.30 -6.17
C GLY A 276 -8.75 1.60 -6.08
N GLY A 277 -8.72 2.32 -4.94
CA GLY A 277 -9.44 3.59 -4.77
C GLY A 277 -9.19 4.61 -5.88
N PRO A 278 -7.94 4.79 -6.38
CA PRO A 278 -7.65 5.69 -7.49
C PRO A 278 -8.37 5.38 -8.81
N SER A 279 -8.98 4.20 -8.98
CA SER A 279 -9.84 3.90 -10.13
C SER A 279 -11.01 4.90 -10.28
N VAL A 280 -11.35 5.64 -9.23
CA VAL A 280 -12.37 6.70 -9.24
C VAL A 280 -12.04 7.82 -10.23
N PHE A 281 -10.77 8.06 -10.51
CA PHE A 281 -10.33 9.11 -11.45
C PHE A 281 -10.49 8.71 -12.91
N SER A 282 -10.57 7.40 -13.23
CA SER A 282 -10.74 6.92 -14.60
C SER A 282 -12.22 6.73 -14.95
N THR A 283 -12.67 7.36 -16.02
CA THR A 283 -14.02 7.13 -16.55
C THR A 283 -14.22 5.69 -17.04
N LYS A 284 -13.14 5.02 -17.43
CA LYS A 284 -13.14 3.63 -17.90
C LYS A 284 -13.28 2.63 -16.76
N TYR A 285 -12.66 2.90 -15.59
CA TYR A 285 -12.54 1.94 -14.49
C TYR A 285 -13.30 2.32 -13.22
N ARG A 286 -13.86 3.55 -13.12
CA ARG A 286 -14.61 3.97 -11.92
C ARG A 286 -15.82 3.09 -11.60
N HIS A 287 -16.36 2.37 -12.59
CA HIS A 287 -17.47 1.45 -12.40
C HIS A 287 -17.13 0.30 -11.43
N LEU A 288 -15.84 -0.06 -11.28
CA LEU A 288 -15.35 -1.04 -10.31
C LEU A 288 -15.59 -0.62 -8.85
N LEU A 289 -15.86 0.66 -8.63
CA LEU A 289 -16.16 1.25 -7.31
C LEU A 289 -17.65 1.54 -7.11
N ASN A 290 -18.54 1.04 -7.98
CA ASN A 290 -19.99 1.26 -7.82
C ASN A 290 -20.46 0.75 -6.46
N GLY A 291 -21.13 1.63 -5.67
CA GLY A 291 -21.53 1.33 -4.29
C GLY A 291 -20.66 2.01 -3.23
N ILE A 292 -19.44 2.47 -3.57
CA ILE A 292 -18.51 3.13 -2.62
C ILE A 292 -19.11 4.39 -2.00
N GLN A 293 -19.97 5.10 -2.74
CA GLN A 293 -20.66 6.31 -2.27
C GLN A 293 -21.60 6.06 -1.07
N TYR A 294 -21.90 4.81 -0.77
CA TYR A 294 -22.72 4.43 0.39
C TYR A 294 -21.90 4.02 1.61
N ALA A 295 -20.59 3.94 1.49
CA ALA A 295 -19.70 3.56 2.59
C ALA A 295 -19.79 4.56 3.77
N ASN A 296 -19.69 4.03 5.00
CA ASN A 296 -19.54 4.85 6.20
C ASN A 296 -18.11 5.33 6.38
N SER A 297 -17.15 4.54 5.90
CA SER A 297 -15.73 4.91 5.85
C SER A 297 -15.01 4.28 4.66
N ILE A 298 -14.02 5.00 4.14
CA ILE A 298 -13.16 4.59 3.01
C ILE A 298 -11.72 4.86 3.41
N ILE A 299 -10.81 3.94 3.07
CA ILE A 299 -9.38 4.24 3.06
C ILE A 299 -8.83 4.18 1.63
N MET A 300 -7.84 5.03 1.33
CA MET A 300 -7.12 5.05 0.05
C MET A 300 -5.66 5.41 0.27
N ASP A 301 -4.74 4.56 -0.20
CA ASP A 301 -3.30 4.80 -0.06
C ASP A 301 -2.77 5.68 -1.19
N PHE A 302 -2.27 6.87 -0.85
CA PHE A 302 -1.59 7.73 -1.82
C PHE A 302 -0.23 7.15 -2.24
N HIS A 303 0.43 6.38 -1.36
CA HIS A 303 1.73 5.77 -1.61
C HIS A 303 1.69 4.48 -2.45
N LYS A 304 0.49 4.04 -2.88
CA LYS A 304 0.32 2.97 -3.87
C LYS A 304 0.14 3.58 -5.26
N MET A 305 -1.03 3.45 -5.84
CA MET A 305 -1.30 3.86 -7.22
C MET A 305 -1.17 5.37 -7.49
N MET A 306 -1.07 6.23 -6.48
CA MET A 306 -0.91 7.67 -6.68
C MET A 306 0.56 8.13 -6.60
N GLY A 307 1.52 7.22 -6.46
CA GLY A 307 2.95 7.50 -6.63
C GLY A 307 3.53 8.58 -5.71
N VAL A 308 3.07 8.65 -4.45
CA VAL A 308 3.73 9.48 -3.44
C VAL A 308 4.62 8.62 -2.53
N PRO A 309 5.58 9.20 -1.80
CA PRO A 309 6.38 8.45 -0.83
C PRO A 309 5.55 7.79 0.27
N SER A 310 5.98 6.62 0.72
CA SER A 310 5.40 5.93 1.88
C SER A 310 5.72 6.70 3.18
N LEU A 311 4.82 6.76 4.18
CA LEU A 311 3.48 6.22 4.22
C LEU A 311 2.47 7.37 4.18
N SER A 312 1.43 7.25 3.39
CA SER A 312 0.40 8.28 3.30
C SER A 312 -0.92 7.64 2.85
N THR A 313 -1.95 7.73 3.70
CA THR A 313 -3.26 7.09 3.49
C THR A 313 -4.38 8.04 3.89
N ALA A 314 -5.33 8.28 3.00
CA ALA A 314 -6.57 8.96 3.34
C ALA A 314 -7.49 8.03 4.11
N VAL A 315 -8.07 8.53 5.21
CA VAL A 315 -9.19 7.93 5.92
C VAL A 315 -10.36 8.90 5.81
N ILE A 316 -11.40 8.49 5.14
CA ILE A 316 -12.55 9.33 4.84
C ILE A 316 -13.78 8.74 5.52
N PHE A 317 -14.55 9.57 6.19
CA PHE A 317 -15.80 9.21 6.86
C PHE A 317 -16.98 9.92 6.20
N ARG A 318 -18.08 9.21 6.07
CA ARG A 318 -19.32 9.70 5.51
C ARG A 318 -19.86 10.96 6.19
N HIS A 319 -19.65 11.07 7.50
CA HIS A 319 -20.07 12.22 8.32
C HIS A 319 -18.88 12.71 9.16
N SER A 320 -18.68 14.01 9.25
CA SER A 320 -17.56 14.66 9.93
C SER A 320 -17.40 14.22 11.38
N TRP A 321 -18.51 14.08 12.11
CA TRP A 321 -18.49 13.72 13.52
C TRP A 321 -17.96 12.30 13.80
N TYR A 322 -17.97 11.40 12.79
CA TYR A 322 -17.35 10.08 12.93
C TYR A 322 -15.84 10.17 13.19
N SER A 323 -15.17 11.13 12.58
CA SER A 323 -13.71 11.32 12.73
C SER A 323 -13.29 11.69 14.15
N ASN A 324 -14.23 12.22 14.95
CA ASN A 324 -13.99 12.64 16.33
C ASN A 324 -14.38 11.58 17.38
N LEU A 325 -14.96 10.44 16.96
CA LEU A 325 -15.45 9.42 17.90
C LEU A 325 -14.34 8.65 18.62
N THR A 326 -13.19 8.50 17.96
CA THR A 326 -12.20 7.47 18.32
C THR A 326 -11.10 8.00 19.22
N PHE A 327 -10.49 9.12 18.86
CA PHE A 327 -9.28 9.64 19.52
C PHE A 327 -9.45 10.97 20.19
N SER A 328 -10.66 11.53 20.22
CA SER A 328 -10.95 12.77 20.93
C SER A 328 -10.70 12.59 22.43
N GLN A 329 -9.82 13.40 23.01
CA GLN A 329 -9.44 13.38 24.42
C GLN A 329 -9.42 14.79 25.01
N ASP A 330 -9.72 14.90 26.31
CA ASP A 330 -9.63 16.14 27.08
C ASP A 330 -8.17 16.39 27.53
N ALA A 331 -7.31 16.74 26.57
CA ALA A 331 -5.93 17.11 26.89
C ALA A 331 -5.83 18.62 27.16
N LYS A 332 -6.06 19.06 28.39
CA LYS A 332 -6.10 20.47 28.81
C LYS A 332 -4.83 21.26 28.49
N TYR A 333 -3.67 20.60 28.37
CA TYR A 333 -2.39 21.24 28.02
C TYR A 333 -2.22 21.51 26.52
N LEU A 334 -3.03 20.85 25.67
CA LEU A 334 -3.02 21.03 24.22
C LEU A 334 -4.22 21.82 23.71
N TRP A 335 -5.36 21.75 24.41
CA TRP A 335 -6.63 22.26 23.95
C TRP A 335 -7.30 23.13 25.00
N GLN A 336 -7.67 24.34 24.61
CA GLN A 336 -8.57 25.18 25.42
C GLN A 336 -10.03 24.80 25.11
N ASP A 337 -10.99 25.17 25.98
CA ASP A 337 -12.41 24.80 25.90
C ASP A 337 -12.98 24.91 24.48
N GLN A 338 -13.51 23.80 23.96
CA GLN A 338 -13.94 23.69 22.57
C GLN A 338 -15.44 23.69 22.43
N LYS A 339 -15.93 24.55 21.55
CA LYS A 339 -17.34 24.64 21.18
C LYS A 339 -17.65 24.20 19.75
N SER A 340 -16.67 23.75 18.95
CA SER A 340 -16.85 23.40 17.52
C SER A 340 -15.94 22.23 17.08
N GLU A 341 -16.30 21.60 15.94
CA GLU A 341 -15.46 20.61 15.26
C GLU A 341 -14.19 21.28 14.73
N GLU A 342 -13.05 21.01 15.37
CA GLU A 342 -11.76 21.60 15.02
C GLU A 342 -11.03 20.71 14.02
N TRP A 343 -11.39 20.82 12.76
CA TRP A 343 -10.74 20.10 11.66
C TRP A 343 -9.23 20.39 11.56
N TYR A 344 -8.79 21.53 12.09
CA TYR A 344 -7.42 22.02 12.01
C TYR A 344 -6.48 21.48 13.11
N ASN A 345 -7.00 20.76 14.09
CA ASN A 345 -6.23 20.11 15.17
C ASN A 345 -6.24 18.58 14.94
N SER A 346 -5.38 18.10 14.03
CA SER A 346 -5.42 16.68 13.63
C SER A 346 -5.15 15.71 14.78
N GLY A 347 -4.38 16.11 15.81
CA GLY A 347 -4.11 15.29 16.98
C GLY A 347 -5.34 14.87 17.78
N LYS A 348 -6.52 15.47 17.53
CA LYS A 348 -7.79 15.06 18.13
C LYS A 348 -8.50 13.95 17.38
N ARG A 349 -8.14 13.73 16.14
CA ARG A 349 -8.82 12.82 15.21
C ARG A 349 -7.96 11.64 14.78
N THR A 350 -6.62 11.77 14.93
CA THR A 350 -5.67 10.74 14.52
C THR A 350 -5.15 9.98 15.73
N PHE A 351 -4.73 8.73 15.49
CA PHE A 351 -4.05 7.92 16.52
C PHE A 351 -2.71 8.57 16.94
N GLU A 352 -2.00 9.13 15.98
CA GLU A 352 -0.78 9.88 16.22
C GLU A 352 -1.12 11.25 16.85
N CYS A 353 -0.47 11.59 17.94
CA CYS A 353 -0.59 12.94 18.54
C CYS A 353 -0.14 14.03 17.57
N THR A 354 0.88 13.75 16.77
CA THR A 354 1.37 14.58 15.68
C THR A 354 1.83 13.71 14.53
N LYS A 355 1.79 14.25 13.32
CA LYS A 355 2.21 13.59 12.07
C LYS A 355 2.90 14.58 11.15
N PRO A 356 3.80 14.15 10.25
CA PRO A 356 4.41 15.03 9.25
C PRO A 356 3.36 15.51 8.24
N MET A 357 3.65 16.62 7.56
CA MET A 357 2.79 17.19 6.52
C MET A 357 2.83 16.39 5.21
N SER A 358 2.64 15.07 5.26
CA SER A 358 2.70 14.19 4.08
C SER A 358 1.68 14.55 2.99
N ILE A 359 0.64 15.29 3.36
CA ILE A 359 -0.36 15.81 2.41
C ILE A 359 0.25 16.75 1.36
N VAL A 360 1.39 17.39 1.66
CA VAL A 360 2.09 18.30 0.73
C VAL A 360 2.48 17.58 -0.56
N HIS A 361 2.80 16.27 -0.49
CA HIS A 361 3.13 15.49 -1.68
C HIS A 361 1.97 15.48 -2.68
N ILE A 362 0.81 15.01 -2.23
CA ILE A 362 -0.36 14.88 -3.10
C ILE A 362 -0.91 16.25 -3.51
N TYR A 363 -0.92 17.23 -2.59
CA TYR A 363 -1.32 18.59 -2.89
C TYR A 363 -0.47 19.19 -4.01
N THR A 364 0.86 18.99 -3.96
CA THR A 364 1.78 19.49 -5.01
C THR A 364 1.50 18.80 -6.35
N ILE A 365 1.32 17.48 -6.39
CA ILE A 365 0.98 16.76 -7.62
C ILE A 365 -0.32 17.30 -8.22
N LEU A 366 -1.36 17.46 -7.41
CA LEU A 366 -2.65 17.98 -7.86
C LEU A 366 -2.54 19.43 -8.39
N ARG A 367 -1.72 20.26 -7.76
CA ARG A 367 -1.49 21.64 -8.22
C ARG A 367 -0.70 21.72 -9.52
N MET A 368 0.19 20.77 -9.78
CA MET A 368 1.01 20.73 -10.99
C MET A 368 0.32 20.03 -12.16
N TYR A 369 -0.41 18.94 -11.89
CA TYR A 369 -0.86 18.02 -12.94
C TYR A 369 -2.37 17.71 -12.88
N GLY A 370 -3.09 18.15 -11.85
CA GLY A 370 -4.50 17.80 -11.66
C GLY A 370 -4.72 16.32 -11.38
N TYR A 371 -5.96 15.86 -11.49
CA TYR A 371 -6.32 14.45 -11.37
C TYR A 371 -6.05 13.63 -12.64
N ASP A 372 -5.82 14.28 -13.77
CA ASP A 372 -5.60 13.60 -15.05
C ASP A 372 -4.36 12.70 -15.02
N ILE A 373 -3.33 13.07 -14.25
CA ILE A 373 -2.15 12.21 -14.08
C ILE A 373 -2.52 10.83 -13.53
N PHE A 374 -3.43 10.76 -12.57
CA PHE A 374 -3.87 9.50 -11.98
C PHE A 374 -4.78 8.72 -12.92
N LYS A 375 -5.65 9.40 -13.66
CA LYS A 375 -6.47 8.79 -14.70
C LYS A 375 -5.59 8.09 -15.74
N GLU A 376 -4.66 8.81 -16.32
CA GLU A 376 -3.75 8.28 -17.35
C GLU A 376 -2.90 7.12 -16.81
N GLN A 377 -2.41 7.23 -15.57
CA GLN A 377 -1.64 6.17 -14.92
C GLN A 377 -2.48 4.90 -14.71
N ILE A 378 -3.71 5.02 -14.20
CA ILE A 378 -4.62 3.89 -14.00
C ILE A 378 -4.94 3.22 -15.33
N GLU A 379 -5.30 3.99 -16.34
CA GLU A 379 -5.70 3.46 -17.64
C GLU A 379 -4.53 2.76 -18.36
N LEU A 380 -3.31 3.31 -18.23
CA LEU A 380 -2.09 2.68 -18.76
C LEU A 380 -1.79 1.35 -18.05
N LEU A 381 -1.75 1.34 -16.71
CA LEU A 381 -1.30 0.18 -15.95
C LEU A 381 -2.32 -0.97 -15.96
N TYR A 382 -3.62 -0.65 -15.92
CA TYR A 382 -4.67 -1.67 -16.05
C TYR A 382 -4.75 -2.22 -17.48
N GLY A 383 -4.55 -1.34 -18.49
CA GLY A 383 -4.43 -1.75 -19.88
C GLY A 383 -3.27 -2.72 -20.07
N LEU A 384 -2.07 -2.37 -19.61
CA LEU A 384 -0.88 -3.22 -19.70
C LEU A 384 -1.07 -4.58 -18.99
N ALA A 385 -1.76 -4.60 -17.85
CA ALA A 385 -2.06 -5.86 -17.15
C ALA A 385 -2.98 -6.76 -17.97
N LYS A 386 -4.00 -6.17 -18.59
CA LYS A 386 -4.92 -6.90 -19.47
C LYS A 386 -4.20 -7.45 -20.71
N ASP A 387 -3.43 -6.63 -21.40
CA ASP A 387 -2.67 -7.03 -22.60
C ASP A 387 -1.67 -8.15 -22.26
N PHE A 388 -1.01 -8.07 -21.12
CA PHE A 388 -0.10 -9.10 -20.62
C PHE A 388 -0.82 -10.42 -20.36
N ALA A 389 -1.96 -10.40 -19.67
CA ALA A 389 -2.77 -11.60 -19.41
C ALA A 389 -3.31 -12.21 -20.72
N GLU A 390 -3.76 -11.39 -21.67
CA GLU A 390 -4.18 -11.86 -23.00
C GLU A 390 -3.01 -12.50 -23.76
N GLY A 391 -1.80 -11.96 -23.63
CA GLY A 391 -0.57 -12.54 -24.19
C GLY A 391 -0.25 -13.91 -23.60
N LEU A 392 -0.36 -14.04 -22.28
CA LEU A 392 -0.15 -15.32 -21.57
C LEU A 392 -1.19 -16.38 -21.98
N ASN A 393 -2.46 -16.01 -22.11
CA ASN A 393 -3.54 -16.93 -22.51
C ASN A 393 -3.39 -17.49 -23.94
N LYS A 394 -2.58 -16.84 -24.80
CA LYS A 394 -2.25 -17.36 -26.14
C LYS A 394 -1.13 -18.41 -26.12
N ARG A 395 -0.50 -18.63 -24.97
CA ARG A 395 0.63 -19.55 -24.79
C ARG A 395 0.16 -20.84 -24.13
N SER A 396 0.80 -21.95 -24.47
CA SER A 396 0.53 -23.27 -23.87
C SER A 396 1.38 -23.60 -22.66
N ASP A 397 2.38 -22.79 -22.37
CA ASP A 397 3.33 -22.98 -21.28
C ASP A 397 3.02 -22.14 -20.03
N PHE A 398 1.97 -21.31 -20.07
CA PHE A 398 1.51 -20.51 -18.95
C PHE A 398 0.01 -20.67 -18.71
N GLU A 399 -0.40 -20.43 -17.48
CA GLU A 399 -1.80 -20.35 -17.04
C GLU A 399 -2.01 -19.04 -16.29
N VAL A 400 -3.04 -18.30 -16.63
CA VAL A 400 -3.49 -17.10 -15.90
C VAL A 400 -4.60 -17.50 -14.93
N LEU A 401 -4.52 -17.03 -13.66
CA LEU A 401 -5.48 -17.39 -12.63
C LEU A 401 -6.89 -16.85 -12.95
N ILE A 402 -6.98 -15.55 -13.23
CA ILE A 402 -8.22 -14.84 -13.59
C ILE A 402 -7.89 -13.71 -14.56
N GLU A 403 -8.89 -13.22 -15.29
CA GLU A 403 -8.76 -11.97 -16.06
C GLU A 403 -8.53 -10.81 -15.08
N PRO A 404 -7.45 -10.01 -15.25
CA PRO A 404 -7.12 -8.95 -14.31
C PRO A 404 -8.14 -7.81 -14.35
N GLN A 405 -8.66 -7.43 -13.20
CA GLN A 405 -9.52 -6.25 -13.02
C GLN A 405 -8.73 -4.99 -12.68
N SER A 406 -7.47 -5.17 -12.28
CA SER A 406 -6.55 -4.10 -11.86
C SER A 406 -5.20 -4.25 -12.59
N ASN A 407 -4.16 -3.61 -12.05
CA ASN A 407 -2.77 -3.74 -12.48
C ASN A 407 -2.06 -5.00 -11.93
N ILE A 408 -2.78 -5.97 -11.37
CA ILE A 408 -2.24 -7.19 -10.78
C ILE A 408 -2.56 -8.37 -11.68
N VAL A 409 -1.53 -9.16 -12.04
CA VAL A 409 -1.69 -10.39 -12.83
C VAL A 409 -1.07 -11.55 -12.08
N CYS A 410 -1.89 -12.58 -11.83
CA CYS A 410 -1.46 -13.84 -11.23
C CYS A 410 -1.41 -14.91 -12.31
N PHE A 411 -0.25 -15.53 -12.48
CA PHE A 411 -0.02 -16.53 -13.51
C PHE A 411 1.02 -17.55 -13.06
N ARG A 412 1.11 -18.70 -13.73
CA ARG A 412 2.13 -19.70 -13.44
C ARG A 412 2.64 -20.39 -14.70
N PHE A 413 3.89 -20.82 -14.67
CA PHE A 413 4.49 -21.66 -15.67
C PHE A 413 4.00 -23.11 -15.46
N ILE A 414 3.48 -23.74 -16.54
CA ILE A 414 2.85 -25.07 -16.46
C ILE A 414 3.51 -26.11 -17.35
N ASN A 415 4.46 -25.74 -18.22
CA ASN A 415 5.12 -26.67 -19.14
C ASN A 415 6.26 -27.45 -18.41
N ALA A 416 5.88 -28.23 -17.40
CA ALA A 416 6.80 -29.07 -16.63
C ALA A 416 6.11 -30.31 -16.11
N LYS A 417 6.93 -31.33 -15.77
CA LYS A 417 6.49 -32.49 -15.00
C LYS A 417 6.79 -32.28 -13.52
N GLY A 418 5.96 -32.82 -12.64
CA GLY A 418 6.14 -32.73 -11.19
C GLY A 418 5.26 -31.68 -10.52
N ASP A 419 5.67 -31.21 -9.33
CA ASP A 419 4.90 -30.27 -8.52
C ASP A 419 5.10 -28.82 -9.01
N LEU A 420 4.09 -28.27 -9.67
CA LEU A 420 4.10 -26.93 -10.20
C LEU A 420 4.18 -25.86 -9.11
N ASN A 421 3.71 -26.12 -7.88
CA ASN A 421 3.79 -25.19 -6.78
C ASN A 421 5.25 -25.00 -6.35
N ILE A 422 5.98 -26.11 -6.20
CA ILE A 422 7.40 -26.10 -5.87
C ILE A 422 8.19 -25.41 -7.00
N LEU A 423 7.94 -25.78 -8.24
CA LEU A 423 8.65 -25.21 -9.38
C LEU A 423 8.47 -23.69 -9.46
N ASN A 424 7.23 -23.20 -9.44
CA ASN A 424 6.98 -21.76 -9.56
C ASN A 424 7.52 -20.97 -8.35
N SER A 425 7.50 -21.56 -7.17
CA SER A 425 8.14 -20.95 -5.99
C SER A 425 9.67 -20.84 -6.16
N LYS A 426 10.33 -21.87 -6.69
CA LYS A 426 11.77 -21.81 -7.01
C LYS A 426 12.09 -20.80 -8.11
N ILE A 427 11.29 -20.77 -9.18
CA ILE A 427 11.43 -19.78 -10.26
C ILE A 427 11.39 -18.36 -9.69
N GLN A 428 10.41 -18.06 -8.84
CA GLN A 428 10.31 -16.74 -8.20
C GLN A 428 11.58 -16.39 -7.41
N GLN A 429 12.13 -17.35 -6.64
CA GLN A 429 13.34 -17.13 -5.85
C GLN A 429 14.56 -16.88 -6.75
N GLU A 430 14.72 -17.64 -7.84
CA GLU A 430 15.86 -17.47 -8.77
C GLU A 430 15.78 -16.14 -9.53
N ILE A 431 14.56 -15.68 -9.92
CA ILE A 431 14.39 -14.35 -10.52
C ILE A 431 14.80 -13.24 -9.54
N VAL A 432 14.43 -13.37 -8.26
CA VAL A 432 14.82 -12.41 -7.23
C VAL A 432 16.33 -12.39 -7.03
N ARG A 433 17.00 -13.55 -7.08
CA ARG A 433 18.48 -13.65 -6.98
C ARG A 433 19.18 -13.08 -8.21
N ASP A 434 18.61 -13.25 -9.39
CA ASP A 434 19.12 -12.67 -10.64
C ASP A 434 19.09 -11.13 -10.60
N GLY A 435 18.08 -10.53 -10.01
CA GLY A 435 17.97 -9.10 -9.75
C GLY A 435 17.50 -8.27 -10.94
N ARG A 436 17.40 -8.80 -12.16
CA ARG A 436 16.85 -8.07 -13.33
C ARG A 436 15.41 -7.69 -13.14
N PHE A 437 14.63 -8.58 -12.51
CA PHE A 437 13.23 -8.35 -12.17
C PHE A 437 12.99 -8.59 -10.69
N TYR A 438 12.01 -7.85 -10.15
CA TYR A 438 11.43 -8.12 -8.86
C TYR A 438 9.98 -8.51 -9.01
N ILE A 439 9.68 -9.77 -8.74
CA ILE A 439 8.33 -10.34 -8.73
C ILE A 439 8.04 -10.97 -7.38
N VAL A 440 6.77 -11.21 -7.08
CA VAL A 440 6.34 -11.91 -5.87
C VAL A 440 5.50 -13.13 -6.23
N GLY A 441 5.12 -13.92 -5.24
CA GLY A 441 4.21 -15.04 -5.39
C GLY A 441 2.97 -14.86 -4.53
N THR A 442 1.92 -15.60 -4.89
CA THR A 442 0.69 -15.74 -4.10
C THR A 442 0.21 -17.17 -4.16
N THR A 443 -0.55 -17.58 -3.14
CA THR A 443 -1.26 -18.86 -3.16
C THR A 443 -2.74 -18.58 -3.31
N ALA A 444 -3.37 -19.18 -4.32
CA ALA A 444 -4.79 -19.02 -4.59
C ALA A 444 -5.36 -20.42 -4.92
N SER A 445 -6.49 -20.77 -4.32
CA SER A 445 -7.16 -22.09 -4.51
C SER A 445 -6.19 -23.29 -4.35
N GLY A 446 -5.23 -23.20 -3.40
CA GLY A 446 -4.25 -24.26 -3.12
C GLY A 446 -3.09 -24.36 -4.12
N HIS A 447 -2.99 -23.45 -5.09
CA HIS A 447 -1.92 -23.39 -6.07
C HIS A 447 -1.06 -22.15 -5.91
N TYR A 448 0.25 -22.32 -6.16
CA TYR A 448 1.20 -21.20 -6.16
C TYR A 448 1.24 -20.52 -7.53
N TYR A 449 1.10 -19.22 -7.55
CA TYR A 449 1.17 -18.36 -8.73
C TYR A 449 2.28 -17.33 -8.58
N LEU A 450 3.00 -17.07 -9.66
CA LEU A 450 3.79 -15.85 -9.80
C LEU A 450 2.83 -14.68 -9.89
N ARG A 451 3.16 -13.57 -9.25
CA ARG A 451 2.33 -12.37 -9.24
C ARG A 451 3.14 -11.16 -9.63
N VAL A 452 2.66 -10.42 -10.61
CA VAL A 452 3.16 -9.08 -10.94
C VAL A 452 2.12 -8.04 -10.53
N SER A 453 2.61 -6.90 -10.03
CA SER A 453 1.84 -5.69 -9.75
C SER A 453 2.48 -4.57 -10.55
N LEU A 454 1.84 -4.15 -11.62
CA LEU A 454 2.37 -3.17 -12.56
C LEU A 454 2.19 -1.77 -11.98
N MET A 455 3.22 -1.29 -11.27
CA MET A 455 3.19 -0.03 -10.51
C MET A 455 4.02 1.09 -11.15
N ASN A 456 4.80 0.76 -12.17
CA ASN A 456 5.70 1.68 -12.85
C ASN A 456 5.18 1.99 -14.25
N THR A 457 4.84 3.24 -14.53
CA THR A 457 4.33 3.68 -15.85
C THR A 457 5.36 3.58 -16.99
N ARG A 458 6.62 3.27 -16.67
CA ARG A 458 7.68 3.02 -17.66
C ARG A 458 7.82 1.56 -18.05
N THR A 459 7.23 0.63 -17.29
CA THR A 459 7.20 -0.79 -17.66
C THR A 459 6.43 -0.97 -18.97
N THR A 460 7.00 -1.69 -19.91
CA THR A 460 6.45 -1.90 -21.24
C THR A 460 6.12 -3.38 -21.48
N GLU A 461 5.39 -3.67 -22.54
CA GLU A 461 5.16 -5.05 -22.98
C GLU A 461 6.48 -5.77 -23.28
N ALA A 462 7.46 -5.09 -23.85
CA ALA A 462 8.78 -5.68 -24.12
C ALA A 462 9.49 -6.13 -22.83
N ASP A 463 9.41 -5.34 -21.76
CA ASP A 463 9.97 -5.71 -20.46
C ASP A 463 9.27 -6.96 -19.89
N LEU A 464 7.95 -7.08 -20.09
CA LEU A 464 7.18 -8.25 -19.64
C LEU A 464 7.50 -9.50 -20.49
N GLN A 465 7.76 -9.35 -21.77
CA GLN A 465 8.24 -10.45 -22.62
C GLN A 465 9.65 -10.92 -22.21
N GLU A 466 10.54 -10.00 -21.81
CA GLU A 466 11.84 -10.34 -21.23
C GLU A 466 11.68 -11.13 -19.92
N LEU A 467 10.75 -10.71 -19.05
CA LEU A 467 10.41 -11.46 -17.84
C LEU A 467 9.96 -12.89 -18.15
N LEU A 468 9.11 -13.08 -19.15
CA LEU A 468 8.68 -14.43 -19.56
C LEU A 468 9.85 -15.28 -20.08
N GLY A 469 10.76 -14.69 -20.83
CA GLY A 469 12.01 -15.35 -21.25
C GLY A 469 12.86 -15.80 -20.06
N LEU A 470 13.00 -14.93 -19.05
CA LEU A 470 13.73 -15.26 -17.83
C LEU A 470 13.03 -16.36 -17.01
N ILE A 471 11.71 -16.35 -16.92
CA ILE A 471 10.95 -17.41 -16.23
C ILE A 471 11.21 -18.77 -16.88
N ILE A 472 11.19 -18.84 -18.23
CA ILE A 472 11.44 -20.07 -18.97
C ILE A 472 12.89 -20.54 -18.79
N GLU A 473 13.86 -19.61 -18.85
CA GLU A 473 15.28 -19.88 -18.57
C GLU A 473 15.44 -20.54 -17.20
N LYS A 474 14.92 -19.92 -16.15
CA LYS A 474 15.02 -20.42 -14.79
C LYS A 474 14.26 -21.73 -14.57
N ALA A 475 13.09 -21.90 -15.18
CA ALA A 475 12.38 -23.18 -15.16
C ALA A 475 13.23 -24.31 -15.74
N ASN A 476 13.87 -24.10 -16.89
CA ASN A 476 14.73 -25.11 -17.54
C ASN A 476 15.95 -25.44 -16.68
N GLU A 477 16.63 -24.42 -16.11
CA GLU A 477 17.78 -24.63 -15.19
C GLU A 477 17.38 -25.49 -13.99
N ILE A 478 16.25 -25.20 -13.36
CA ILE A 478 15.77 -25.93 -12.19
C ILE A 478 15.45 -27.37 -12.54
N MET A 479 14.73 -27.61 -13.67
CA MET A 479 14.36 -28.96 -14.11
C MET A 479 15.60 -29.79 -14.48
N GLN A 480 16.62 -29.20 -15.10
CA GLN A 480 17.84 -29.90 -15.45
C GLN A 480 18.65 -30.28 -14.20
N ASN A 481 18.80 -29.39 -13.24
CA ASN A 481 19.51 -29.65 -12.00
C ASN A 481 18.84 -30.78 -11.18
N GLU A 482 17.50 -30.85 -11.15
CA GLU A 482 16.76 -31.94 -10.48
C GLU A 482 16.98 -33.30 -11.19
N PHE A 483 17.07 -33.27 -12.50
CA PHE A 483 17.35 -34.48 -13.30
C PHE A 483 18.76 -35.00 -13.04
N ASP A 484 19.75 -34.13 -13.00
CA ASP A 484 21.16 -34.48 -12.76
C ASP A 484 21.37 -35.06 -11.35
N ILE A 485 20.73 -34.46 -10.33
CA ILE A 485 20.75 -34.96 -8.94
C ILE A 485 20.11 -36.36 -8.84
N PHE A 486 19.03 -36.61 -9.57
CA PHE A 486 18.37 -37.92 -9.62
C PHE A 486 19.30 -39.00 -10.18
N TYR A 487 20.03 -38.71 -11.26
CA TYR A 487 21.00 -39.66 -11.86
C TYR A 487 22.23 -39.90 -10.97
N ILE A 488 22.76 -38.88 -10.31
CA ILE A 488 23.94 -39.02 -9.42
C ILE A 488 23.59 -39.89 -8.20
N ASN A 489 22.37 -39.79 -7.68
CA ASN A 489 21.94 -40.57 -6.51
C ASN A 489 21.49 -42.03 -6.85
N HIS A 490 21.37 -42.39 -8.13
CA HIS A 490 20.93 -43.71 -8.59
C HIS A 490 21.95 -44.39 -9.52
N SER A 491 23.14 -43.81 -9.70
CA SER A 491 24.32 -44.37 -10.33
C SER A 491 25.35 -44.77 -9.27
#